data_d74fd4c992d264e7583b3c0c4569b887
#
_entry.id   d74fd4c992d264e7583b3c0c4569b887
#
_cell.length_a   1.000
_cell.length_b   1.000
_cell.length_c   1.000
_cell.angle_alpha   90.00
_cell.angle_beta   90.00
_cell.angle_gamma   90.00
#
_symmetry.space_group_name_H-M   'P 1'
#
loop_
_entity.id
_entity.type
_entity.pdbx_description
1 polymer ?
#
loop_
_entity_poly.entity_id
_entity_poly.type
_entity_poly.pdbx_seq_one_letter_code
_entity_poly.pdbx_strand_id
1 'polypeptide(L)'
;GERVPLPWSGEKPPYDFTGGDRTWLPMPDGWANLTVEAELDDPDSTLSLYRRVLDLRPKYATPAKDELEWYGAPEGCLAFRRGNGLVCALNASTVDVPLPPGEVLLSSGPLNAGMLPPDTAVWLA
;
A
#
# COMPACT_ATOMS: atom_id res chain seq x y z
N GLY A 1 13.40 8.59 10.53
CA GLY A 1 13.32 7.86 9.28
C GLY A 1 13.30 8.70 8.02
N GLU A 2 12.80 9.95 8.06
CA GLU A 2 12.49 10.75 6.86
C GLU A 2 13.72 11.21 6.04
N ARG A 3 14.91 11.04 6.58
CA ARG A 3 16.17 11.46 5.93
C ARG A 3 17.11 10.32 5.62
N VAL A 4 16.66 9.10 5.81
CA VAL A 4 17.44 7.93 5.42
C VAL A 4 17.37 7.80 3.90
N PRO A 5 18.52 7.64 3.21
CA PRO A 5 18.53 7.45 1.76
C PRO A 5 17.76 6.21 1.31
N LEU A 6 17.14 6.27 0.14
CA LEU A 6 16.44 5.15 -0.45
C LEU A 6 17.46 4.10 -0.93
N PRO A 7 17.34 2.84 -0.54
CA PRO A 7 18.18 1.76 -1.07
C PRO A 7 17.76 1.42 -2.52
N TRP A 8 18.67 1.56 -3.48
CA TRP A 8 18.38 1.31 -4.88
C TRP A 8 18.66 -0.12 -5.31
N SER A 9 19.88 -0.62 -5.03
CA SER A 9 20.30 -1.96 -5.44
C SER A 9 21.45 -2.49 -4.60
N GLY A 10 21.79 -3.78 -4.78
CA GLY A 10 22.91 -4.40 -4.13
C GLY A 10 22.62 -4.93 -2.72
N GLU A 11 23.64 -5.58 -2.13
CA GLU A 11 23.49 -6.35 -0.89
C GLU A 11 23.93 -5.61 0.38
N LYS A 12 24.61 -4.46 0.24
CA LYS A 12 25.23 -3.72 1.35
C LYS A 12 25.07 -2.22 1.20
N PRO A 13 25.06 -1.46 2.31
CA PRO A 13 25.12 0.00 2.26
C PRO A 13 26.31 0.49 1.43
N PRO A 14 26.14 1.56 0.68
CA PRO A 14 24.99 2.46 0.62
C PRO A 14 23.91 2.07 -0.41
N TYR A 15 23.81 0.81 -0.83
CA TYR A 15 22.78 0.28 -1.74
C TYR A 15 22.63 1.12 -3.01
N ASP A 16 23.73 1.44 -3.67
CA ASP A 16 23.82 2.27 -4.88
C ASP A 16 23.18 3.67 -4.78
N PHE A 17 22.92 4.16 -3.58
CA PHE A 17 22.45 5.53 -3.40
C PHE A 17 23.49 6.58 -3.82
N THR A 18 24.77 6.28 -3.66
CA THR A 18 25.90 7.15 -4.00
C THR A 18 27.07 6.32 -4.53
N GLY A 19 27.89 6.92 -5.37
CA GLY A 19 29.15 6.31 -5.80
C GLY A 19 30.27 6.28 -4.73
N GLY A 20 30.03 6.87 -3.56
CA GLY A 20 30.90 6.79 -2.38
C GLY A 20 30.43 5.73 -1.39
N ASP A 21 31.16 5.60 -0.28
CA ASP A 21 30.92 4.61 0.77
C ASP A 21 30.11 5.16 1.96
N ARG A 22 29.73 6.45 1.96
CA ARG A 22 29.11 7.14 3.09
C ARG A 22 27.89 7.95 2.69
N THR A 23 26.85 7.84 3.50
CA THR A 23 25.62 8.65 3.43
C THR A 23 25.52 9.57 4.65
N TRP A 24 24.68 10.63 4.56
CA TRP A 24 24.47 11.57 5.66
C TRP A 24 23.96 10.87 6.93
N LEU A 25 22.97 10.00 6.79
CA LEU A 25 22.54 9.09 7.85
C LEU A 25 22.97 7.67 7.50
N PRO A 26 23.40 6.86 8.48
CA PRO A 26 23.78 5.48 8.21
C PRO A 26 22.57 4.68 7.73
N MET A 27 22.80 3.80 6.78
CA MET A 27 21.82 2.82 6.31
C MET A 27 22.07 1.48 7.01
N PRO A 28 21.00 0.80 7.49
CA PRO A 28 21.15 -0.53 8.12
C PRO A 28 21.67 -1.60 7.16
N ASP A 29 22.49 -2.52 7.65
CA ASP A 29 23.04 -3.63 6.85
C ASP A 29 21.99 -4.63 6.34
N GLY A 30 20.81 -4.68 6.94
CA GLY A 30 19.77 -5.67 6.63
C GLY A 30 18.77 -5.27 5.54
N TRP A 31 19.03 -4.23 4.75
CA TRP A 31 18.06 -3.66 3.79
C TRP A 31 18.20 -4.16 2.35
N ALA A 32 18.96 -5.21 2.10
CA ALA A 32 19.10 -5.77 0.76
C ALA A 32 17.75 -6.16 0.12
N ASN A 33 16.83 -6.73 0.91
CA ASN A 33 15.49 -7.11 0.45
C ASN A 33 14.50 -5.93 0.34
N LEU A 34 14.90 -4.74 0.76
CA LEU A 34 14.12 -3.50 0.68
C LEU A 34 14.65 -2.55 -0.39
N THR A 35 15.59 -3.00 -1.21
CA THR A 35 16.06 -2.22 -2.35
C THR A 35 15.00 -2.13 -3.42
N VAL A 36 15.00 -1.02 -4.18
CA VAL A 36 14.11 -0.88 -5.34
C VAL A 36 14.26 -2.06 -6.30
N GLU A 37 15.49 -2.52 -6.54
CA GLU A 37 15.78 -3.68 -7.39
C GLU A 37 15.06 -4.95 -6.89
N ALA A 38 15.19 -5.28 -5.60
CA ALA A 38 14.55 -6.46 -5.02
C ALA A 38 13.01 -6.34 -5.01
N GLU A 39 12.49 -5.17 -4.65
CA GLU A 39 11.04 -4.95 -4.58
C GLU A 39 10.36 -4.88 -5.97
N LEU A 40 11.08 -4.52 -7.04
CA LEU A 40 10.53 -4.50 -8.40
C LEU A 40 10.17 -5.90 -8.92
N ASP A 41 10.92 -6.91 -8.51
CA ASP A 41 10.72 -8.30 -8.91
C ASP A 41 9.74 -9.04 -8.00
N ASP A 42 9.35 -8.42 -6.87
CA ASP A 42 8.37 -8.97 -5.92
C ASP A 42 6.99 -8.30 -6.12
N PRO A 43 5.98 -9.04 -6.63
CA PRO A 43 4.63 -8.52 -6.82
C PRO A 43 3.92 -8.16 -5.51
N ASP A 44 4.35 -8.72 -4.37
CA ASP A 44 3.77 -8.51 -3.06
C ASP A 44 4.51 -7.42 -2.25
N SER A 45 5.55 -6.82 -2.82
CA SER A 45 6.33 -5.75 -2.20
C SER A 45 5.52 -4.46 -2.02
N THR A 46 5.97 -3.62 -1.09
CA THR A 46 5.42 -2.28 -0.87
C THR A 46 5.53 -1.41 -2.12
N LEU A 47 6.66 -1.47 -2.83
CA LEU A 47 6.84 -0.74 -4.09
C LEU A 47 5.83 -1.16 -5.15
N SER A 48 5.62 -2.46 -5.33
CA SER A 48 4.65 -3.01 -6.27
C SER A 48 3.21 -2.62 -5.90
N LEU A 49 2.86 -2.64 -4.62
CA LEU A 49 1.58 -2.15 -4.11
C LEU A 49 1.37 -0.66 -4.46
N TYR A 50 2.34 0.21 -4.16
CA TYR A 50 2.26 1.64 -4.45
C TYR A 50 2.13 1.93 -5.95
N ARG A 51 2.86 1.23 -6.80
CA ARG A 51 2.74 1.37 -8.26
C ARG A 51 1.33 1.03 -8.73
N ARG A 52 0.76 -0.07 -8.27
CA ARG A 52 -0.64 -0.45 -8.59
C ARG A 52 -1.65 0.58 -8.10
N VAL A 53 -1.48 1.12 -6.88
CA VAL A 53 -2.31 2.20 -6.35
C VAL A 53 -2.27 3.42 -7.27
N LEU A 54 -1.08 3.85 -7.70
CA LEU A 54 -0.91 5.02 -8.55
C LEU A 54 -1.46 4.80 -9.97
N ASP A 55 -1.42 3.58 -10.49
CA ASP A 55 -2.01 3.22 -11.79
C ASP A 55 -3.55 3.19 -11.75
N LEU A 56 -4.13 2.76 -10.64
CA LEU A 56 -5.58 2.68 -10.46
C LEU A 56 -6.20 4.04 -10.11
N ARG A 57 -5.50 4.86 -9.34
CA ARG A 57 -6.03 6.13 -8.83
C ARG A 57 -6.62 7.04 -9.90
N PRO A 58 -6.00 7.30 -11.06
CA PRO A 58 -6.57 8.16 -12.10
C PRO A 58 -7.88 7.63 -12.68
N LYS A 59 -8.09 6.31 -12.65
CA LYS A 59 -9.28 5.67 -13.24
C LYS A 59 -10.49 5.73 -12.32
N TYR A 60 -10.27 5.55 -11.01
CA TYR A 60 -11.33 5.35 -10.03
C TYR A 60 -11.48 6.49 -9.03
N ALA A 61 -10.40 7.15 -8.65
CA ALA A 61 -10.40 8.23 -7.66
C ALA A 61 -10.42 9.63 -8.28
N THR A 62 -10.69 9.77 -9.58
CA THR A 62 -10.82 11.07 -10.23
C THR A 62 -12.09 11.76 -9.74
N PRO A 63 -12.01 12.97 -9.18
CA PRO A 63 -13.17 13.65 -8.64
C PRO A 63 -14.03 14.18 -9.79
N ALA A 64 -15.08 13.48 -10.16
CA ALA A 64 -16.22 14.10 -10.84
C ALA A 64 -16.97 15.01 -9.86
N LYS A 65 -16.90 14.69 -8.56
CA LYS A 65 -17.32 15.49 -7.41
C LYS A 65 -16.40 15.13 -6.25
N ASP A 66 -15.94 16.12 -5.50
CA ASP A 66 -15.12 15.94 -4.29
C ASP A 66 -15.94 15.43 -3.07
N GLU A 67 -16.97 14.64 -3.33
CA GLU A 67 -17.84 14.10 -2.29
C GLU A 67 -17.27 12.77 -1.79
N LEU A 68 -17.11 12.70 -0.47
CA LEU A 68 -16.76 11.50 0.26
C LEU A 68 -18.01 11.00 0.99
N GLU A 69 -18.45 9.80 0.62
CA GLU A 69 -19.61 9.16 1.23
C GLU A 69 -19.11 8.07 2.20
N TRP A 70 -19.44 8.22 3.48
CA TRP A 70 -19.10 7.24 4.50
C TRP A 70 -20.08 6.07 4.50
N TYR A 71 -19.57 4.86 4.58
CA TYR A 71 -20.37 3.66 4.86
C TYR A 71 -20.38 3.35 6.35
N GLY A 72 -21.47 2.73 6.82
CA GLY A 72 -21.45 2.07 8.11
C GLY A 72 -20.43 0.92 8.10
N ALA A 73 -19.52 0.93 9.07
CA ALA A 73 -18.49 -0.07 9.22
C ALA A 73 -18.49 -0.62 10.65
N PRO A 74 -18.04 -1.87 10.88
CA PRO A 74 -17.84 -2.40 12.23
C PRO A 74 -16.89 -1.53 13.06
N GLU A 75 -16.93 -1.69 14.38
CA GLU A 75 -16.01 -1.02 15.29
C GLU A 75 -14.54 -1.34 14.90
N GLY A 76 -13.68 -0.32 14.89
CA GLY A 76 -12.29 -0.45 14.45
C GLY A 76 -12.12 -0.49 12.93
N CYS A 77 -13.18 -0.33 12.14
CA CYS A 77 -13.11 -0.34 10.69
C CYS A 77 -13.52 1.01 10.11
N LEU A 78 -13.01 1.30 8.92
CA LEU A 78 -13.37 2.45 8.10
C LEU A 78 -13.81 1.99 6.72
N ALA A 79 -14.91 2.56 6.18
CA ALA A 79 -15.26 2.37 4.79
C ALA A 79 -15.86 3.66 4.22
N PHE A 80 -15.44 4.04 3.01
CA PHE A 80 -15.98 5.20 2.32
C PHE A 80 -15.93 5.00 0.80
N ARG A 81 -16.82 5.72 0.13
CA ARG A 81 -16.86 5.83 -1.33
C ARG A 81 -16.38 7.19 -1.78
N ARG A 82 -15.65 7.24 -2.89
CA ARG A 82 -15.15 8.48 -3.47
C ARG A 82 -15.13 8.41 -4.99
N GLY A 83 -15.27 9.59 -5.65
CA GLY A 83 -15.07 9.74 -7.09
C GLY A 83 -16.01 8.87 -7.93
N ASN A 84 -15.47 8.15 -8.89
CA ASN A 84 -16.19 7.29 -9.83
C ASN A 84 -16.64 5.94 -9.24
N GLY A 85 -16.96 5.91 -7.95
CA GLY A 85 -17.44 4.71 -7.30
C GLY A 85 -16.36 3.90 -6.58
N LEU A 86 -15.12 4.42 -6.47
CA LEU A 86 -14.07 3.78 -5.67
C LEU A 86 -14.52 3.64 -4.22
N VAL A 87 -14.60 2.41 -3.75
CA VAL A 87 -14.82 2.08 -2.34
C VAL A 87 -13.48 1.74 -1.72
N CYS A 88 -13.17 2.41 -0.60
CA CYS A 88 -11.99 2.12 0.21
C CYS A 88 -12.48 1.57 1.55
N ALA A 89 -11.90 0.47 2.00
CA ALA A 89 -12.15 -0.07 3.33
C ALA A 89 -10.82 -0.42 4.03
N LEU A 90 -10.79 -0.20 5.34
CA LEU A 90 -9.67 -0.53 6.23
C LEU A 90 -10.22 -1.25 7.44
N ASN A 91 -9.62 -2.35 7.78
CA ASN A 91 -9.86 -3.07 9.03
C ASN A 91 -8.67 -2.88 9.98
N ALA A 92 -8.85 -2.02 10.99
CA ALA A 92 -7.91 -1.83 12.08
C ALA A 92 -8.38 -2.54 13.38
N SER A 93 -9.37 -3.43 13.27
CA SER A 93 -9.82 -4.30 14.37
C SER A 93 -8.92 -5.55 14.49
N THR A 94 -9.28 -6.43 15.43
CA THR A 94 -8.53 -7.67 15.68
C THR A 94 -9.19 -8.93 15.09
N VAL A 95 -10.26 -8.76 14.30
CA VAL A 95 -11.05 -9.87 13.74
C VAL A 95 -11.30 -9.64 12.25
N ASP A 96 -11.52 -10.71 11.51
CA ASP A 96 -11.94 -10.63 10.11
C ASP A 96 -13.33 -10.00 10.02
N VAL A 97 -13.53 -9.07 9.07
CA VAL A 97 -14.82 -8.44 8.80
C VAL A 97 -15.25 -8.68 7.35
N PRO A 98 -16.57 -8.70 7.04
CA PRO A 98 -17.01 -8.83 5.67
C PRO A 98 -16.49 -7.69 4.77
N LEU A 99 -16.11 -8.02 3.55
CA LEU A 99 -15.79 -7.02 2.53
C LEU A 99 -17.02 -6.20 2.16
N PRO A 100 -16.90 -4.90 1.91
CA PRO A 100 -17.93 -4.14 1.21
C PRO A 100 -18.25 -4.75 -0.16
N PRO A 101 -19.48 -4.52 -0.69
CA PRO A 101 -19.81 -4.96 -2.05
C PRO A 101 -18.93 -4.29 -3.09
N GLY A 102 -18.54 -5.04 -4.12
CA GLY A 102 -17.74 -4.55 -5.25
C GLY A 102 -16.71 -5.57 -5.72
N GLU A 103 -16.09 -5.29 -6.86
CA GLU A 103 -14.96 -6.05 -7.37
C GLU A 103 -13.68 -5.56 -6.69
N VAL A 104 -12.88 -6.48 -6.14
CA VAL A 104 -11.59 -6.12 -5.53
C VAL A 104 -10.59 -5.68 -6.60
N LEU A 105 -10.17 -4.43 -6.54
CA LEU A 105 -9.15 -3.85 -7.42
C LEU A 105 -7.74 -4.03 -6.84
N LEU A 106 -7.62 -3.91 -5.53
CA LEU A 106 -6.35 -3.89 -4.81
C LEU A 106 -6.56 -4.22 -3.34
N SER A 107 -5.63 -4.95 -2.75
CA SER A 107 -5.54 -5.18 -1.31
C SER A 107 -4.12 -4.97 -0.82
N SER A 108 -3.95 -4.45 0.40
CA SER A 108 -2.64 -4.28 1.05
C SER A 108 -2.06 -5.58 1.60
N GLY A 109 -2.83 -6.65 1.63
CA GLY A 109 -2.45 -7.98 2.06
C GLY A 109 -3.42 -9.03 1.54
N PRO A 110 -3.18 -10.33 1.79
CA PRO A 110 -4.06 -11.40 1.35
C PRO A 110 -5.45 -11.29 1.99
N LEU A 111 -6.49 -11.59 1.23
CA LEU A 111 -7.88 -11.62 1.71
C LEU A 111 -8.29 -13.04 2.09
N ASN A 112 -9.17 -13.18 3.09
CA ASN A 112 -9.65 -14.46 3.58
C ASN A 112 -11.07 -14.74 3.07
N ALA A 113 -11.24 -15.47 1.96
CA ALA A 113 -12.54 -15.98 1.47
C ALA A 113 -13.69 -14.94 1.51
N GLY A 114 -13.46 -13.72 1.02
CA GLY A 114 -14.45 -12.63 1.03
C GLY A 114 -14.49 -11.81 2.33
N MET A 115 -13.53 -12.02 3.22
CA MET A 115 -13.35 -11.26 4.44
C MET A 115 -12.12 -10.37 4.33
N LEU A 116 -12.17 -9.22 5.00
CA LEU A 116 -11.07 -8.28 5.17
C LEU A 116 -10.38 -8.58 6.52
N PRO A 117 -9.17 -9.12 6.51
CA PRO A 117 -8.43 -9.44 7.74
C PRO A 117 -8.02 -8.18 8.52
N PRO A 118 -7.62 -8.34 9.80
CA PRO A 118 -6.97 -7.27 10.55
C PRO A 118 -5.81 -6.61 9.80
N ASP A 119 -5.57 -5.33 10.10
CA ASP A 119 -4.47 -4.52 9.55
C ASP A 119 -4.40 -4.49 8.01
N THR A 120 -5.55 -4.70 7.35
CA THR A 120 -5.64 -4.77 5.90
C THR A 120 -6.56 -3.69 5.34
N ALA A 121 -6.14 -3.09 4.23
CA ALA A 121 -6.93 -2.16 3.44
C ALA A 121 -7.26 -2.75 2.06
N VAL A 122 -8.41 -2.37 1.51
CA VAL A 122 -8.87 -2.83 0.20
C VAL A 122 -9.50 -1.69 -0.59
N TRP A 123 -9.28 -1.71 -1.92
CA TRP A 123 -10.00 -0.89 -2.88
C TRP A 123 -10.92 -1.77 -3.72
N LEU A 124 -12.17 -1.32 -3.89
CA LEU A 124 -13.20 -2.01 -4.68
C LEU A 124 -13.88 -1.00 -5.64
N ALA A 125 -14.48 -1.53 -6.70
CA ALA A 125 -15.32 -0.77 -7.64
C ALA A 125 -16.61 -1.52 -7.98
#